data_bb4bc46d4ff03495580f486bee7a7212
#
_entry.id   bb4bc46d4ff03495580f486bee7a7212
#
_cell.length_a   1.000
_cell.length_b   1.000
_cell.length_c   1.000
_cell.angle_alpha   90.00
_cell.angle_beta   90.00
_cell.angle_gamma   90.00
#
_symmetry.space_group_name_H-M   'P 1'
#
loop_
_entity.id
_entity.type
_entity.pdbx_description
1 polymer ?
#
loop_
_entity_poly.entity_id
_entity_poly.type
_entity_poly.pdbx_seq_one_letter_code
_entity_poly.pdbx_strand_id
1 'polypeptide(L)'
;EYARLAINASGCTPLTQEQWEDPSNGFNSAMSNNAWIWGLALPSESVANLFCFTAHMSTENAWSAYGNDACRCINSNLYNSIDLRDFRRHSWLDPDRKDPEKESYDYKSCRKEGKEYFNELPDYANIKFRPAQGAYEDFKVGGAADHPYMRVEEMYFIEAEAKAHENLGEGIRLLNEFMNNYRIVGGGYDCTNMSSSVENFTNELMLQKRIEFWGEGIVMFDMKRLDMSTRRGYVGTNSPASYRLNTEGRAPYWNFVISRGETQNNPVIATQNNPDPSQTVKPWNG
;
A
#
# COMPACT_ATOMS: atom_id res chain seq x y z
N GLU A 1 20.60 -10.26 9.69
CA GLU A 1 20.89 -11.70 9.54
C GLU A 1 19.63 -12.48 9.10
N TYR A 2 18.57 -12.55 9.91
CA TYR A 2 17.39 -13.38 9.60
C TYR A 2 16.66 -12.99 8.30
N ALA A 3 16.58 -11.70 7.96
CA ALA A 3 15.98 -11.27 6.69
C ALA A 3 16.74 -11.85 5.49
N ARG A 4 18.07 -11.82 5.51
CA ARG A 4 18.91 -12.43 4.45
C ARG A 4 18.75 -13.95 4.39
N LEU A 5 18.63 -14.61 5.54
CA LEU A 5 18.35 -16.05 5.57
C LEU A 5 16.99 -16.37 4.97
N ALA A 6 15.97 -15.56 5.26
CA ALA A 6 14.63 -15.72 4.68
C ALA A 6 14.64 -15.52 3.16
N ILE A 7 15.31 -14.49 2.64
CA ILE A 7 15.49 -14.28 1.19
C ILE A 7 16.11 -15.52 0.54
N ASN A 8 17.22 -16.01 1.11
CA ASN A 8 17.95 -17.13 0.51
C ASN A 8 17.18 -18.46 0.61
N ALA A 9 16.46 -18.69 1.71
CA ALA A 9 15.76 -19.95 1.96
C ALA A 9 14.41 -20.06 1.27
N SER A 10 13.71 -18.93 1.06
CA SER A 10 12.37 -18.93 0.45
C SER A 10 12.37 -19.31 -1.02
N GLY A 11 13.47 -19.05 -1.74
CA GLY A 11 13.51 -19.13 -3.20
C GLY A 11 12.61 -18.10 -3.90
N CYS A 12 12.04 -17.15 -3.15
CA CYS A 12 11.19 -16.09 -3.68
C CYS A 12 12.00 -14.98 -4.35
N THR A 13 11.38 -14.32 -5.32
CA THR A 13 11.95 -13.17 -6.03
C THR A 13 10.95 -12.01 -6.01
N PRO A 14 11.42 -10.75 -5.90
CA PRO A 14 10.53 -9.60 -6.00
C PRO A 14 9.72 -9.59 -7.30
N LEU A 15 8.49 -9.10 -7.23
CA LEU A 15 7.61 -8.97 -8.37
C LEU A 15 8.28 -8.15 -9.49
N THR A 16 8.18 -8.63 -10.72
CA THR A 16 8.53 -7.85 -11.91
C THR A 16 7.45 -6.83 -12.23
N GLN A 17 7.76 -5.84 -13.08
CA GLN A 17 6.77 -4.89 -13.59
C GLN A 17 5.60 -5.61 -14.27
N GLU A 18 5.89 -6.59 -15.13
CA GLU A 18 4.87 -7.36 -15.85
C GLU A 18 3.91 -8.08 -14.88
N GLN A 19 4.45 -8.74 -13.86
CA GLN A 19 3.66 -9.41 -12.83
C GLN A 19 2.84 -8.42 -12.00
N TRP A 20 3.40 -7.25 -11.68
CA TRP A 20 2.72 -6.23 -10.91
C TRP A 20 1.52 -5.62 -11.65
N GLU A 21 1.66 -5.40 -12.94
CA GLU A 21 0.69 -4.68 -13.78
C GLU A 21 -0.32 -5.59 -14.49
N ASP A 22 -0.18 -6.91 -14.41
CA ASP A 22 -1.10 -7.86 -15.06
C ASP A 22 -2.53 -7.69 -14.54
N PRO A 23 -3.51 -7.30 -15.39
CA PRO A 23 -4.87 -7.03 -14.94
C PRO A 23 -5.66 -8.28 -14.54
N SER A 24 -5.20 -9.48 -14.90
CA SER A 24 -5.93 -10.72 -14.67
C SER A 24 -5.31 -11.58 -13.57
N ASN A 25 -3.98 -11.62 -13.53
CA ASN A 25 -3.24 -12.51 -12.65
C ASN A 25 -2.12 -11.76 -11.89
N GLY A 26 -2.26 -10.46 -11.72
CA GLY A 26 -1.19 -9.60 -11.24
C GLY A 26 -0.88 -9.72 -9.76
N PHE A 27 -0.79 -8.56 -9.13
CA PHE A 27 -0.26 -8.40 -7.78
C PHE A 27 -0.85 -9.37 -6.75
N ASN A 28 -2.15 -9.60 -6.75
CA ASN A 28 -2.84 -10.41 -5.76
C ASN A 28 -3.24 -11.81 -6.26
N SER A 29 -2.32 -12.48 -6.96
CA SER A 29 -2.46 -13.88 -7.37
C SER A 29 -1.22 -14.70 -6.98
N ALA A 30 -1.38 -15.63 -6.05
CA ALA A 30 -0.31 -16.54 -5.62
C ALA A 30 0.21 -17.45 -6.73
N MET A 31 -0.63 -17.74 -7.73
CA MET A 31 -0.28 -18.63 -8.84
C MET A 31 0.57 -17.95 -9.91
N SER A 32 0.56 -16.62 -9.97
CA SER A 32 1.17 -15.86 -11.07
C SER A 32 2.49 -15.22 -10.69
N ASN A 33 2.87 -15.24 -9.43
CA ASN A 33 4.11 -14.64 -8.97
C ASN A 33 4.82 -15.51 -7.93
N ASN A 34 6.09 -15.25 -7.74
CA ASN A 34 6.94 -15.95 -6.79
C ASN A 34 7.48 -15.04 -5.69
N ALA A 35 6.75 -13.98 -5.35
CA ALA A 35 7.21 -13.04 -4.33
C ALA A 35 6.70 -13.39 -2.91
N TRP A 36 5.71 -14.25 -2.78
CA TRP A 36 5.06 -14.51 -1.51
C TRP A 36 5.76 -15.61 -0.72
N ILE A 37 6.32 -15.23 0.42
CA ILE A 37 6.82 -16.18 1.43
C ILE A 37 5.64 -16.82 2.14
N TRP A 38 4.58 -16.03 2.39
CA TRP A 38 3.36 -16.48 3.01
C TRP A 38 2.17 -15.69 2.50
N GLY A 39 1.07 -16.37 2.28
CA GLY A 39 -0.17 -15.77 1.81
C GLY A 39 -1.34 -16.74 1.91
N LEU A 40 -2.51 -16.25 1.59
CA LEU A 40 -3.75 -17.00 1.56
C LEU A 40 -4.24 -17.10 0.12
N ALA A 41 -4.25 -18.32 -0.41
CA ALA A 41 -4.93 -18.61 -1.66
C ALA A 41 -6.42 -18.87 -1.38
N LEU A 42 -7.31 -18.15 -2.06
CA LEU A 42 -8.74 -18.21 -1.85
C LEU A 42 -9.42 -19.03 -2.96
N PRO A 43 -10.03 -20.20 -2.63
CA PRO A 43 -10.86 -20.89 -3.60
C PRO A 43 -12.14 -20.09 -3.87
N SER A 44 -12.48 -19.89 -5.14
CA SER A 44 -13.54 -19.01 -5.60
C SER A 44 -14.92 -19.28 -4.97
N GLU A 45 -15.25 -20.53 -4.76
CA GLU A 45 -16.61 -20.95 -4.41
C GLU A 45 -16.92 -20.90 -2.91
N SER A 46 -15.90 -20.90 -2.03
CA SER A 46 -16.12 -21.10 -0.60
C SER A 46 -16.01 -19.84 0.24
N VAL A 47 -15.30 -18.81 -0.22
CA VAL A 47 -14.96 -17.63 0.62
C VAL A 47 -15.26 -16.30 -0.03
N ALA A 48 -15.44 -16.26 -1.36
CA ALA A 48 -15.77 -15.03 -2.06
C ALA A 48 -17.21 -14.59 -1.77
N ASN A 49 -17.36 -13.33 -1.36
CA ASN A 49 -18.66 -12.71 -1.15
C ASN A 49 -18.56 -11.18 -1.33
N LEU A 50 -19.69 -10.49 -1.22
CA LEU A 50 -19.77 -9.03 -1.40
C LEU A 50 -19.00 -8.23 -0.34
N PHE A 51 -18.53 -8.85 0.74
CA PHE A 51 -17.80 -8.23 1.85
C PHE A 51 -16.33 -8.68 1.93
N CYS A 52 -15.82 -9.33 0.88
CA CYS A 52 -14.43 -9.76 0.82
C CYS A 52 -13.46 -8.58 0.68
N PHE A 53 -12.18 -8.83 0.87
CA PHE A 53 -11.13 -7.82 0.73
C PHE A 53 -11.17 -7.11 -0.63
N THR A 54 -11.31 -7.88 -1.72
CA THR A 54 -11.39 -7.33 -3.08
C THR A 54 -12.58 -6.40 -3.26
N ALA A 55 -13.74 -6.70 -2.67
CA ALA A 55 -14.91 -5.84 -2.70
C ALA A 55 -14.64 -4.47 -2.06
N HIS A 56 -13.79 -4.41 -1.04
CA HIS A 56 -13.41 -3.17 -0.37
C HIS A 56 -12.26 -2.42 -1.06
N MET A 57 -11.34 -3.14 -1.67
CA MET A 57 -10.10 -2.54 -2.18
C MET A 57 -10.11 -2.29 -3.67
N SER A 58 -10.69 -3.16 -4.47
CA SER A 58 -10.68 -3.01 -5.92
C SER A 58 -11.65 -1.92 -6.39
N THR A 59 -11.17 -1.00 -7.22
CA THR A 59 -12.01 -0.02 -7.92
C THR A 59 -12.63 -0.58 -9.20
N GLU A 60 -12.23 -1.77 -9.63
CA GLU A 60 -12.68 -2.38 -10.88
C GLU A 60 -13.83 -3.39 -10.71
N ASN A 61 -14.26 -3.70 -9.49
CA ASN A 61 -15.36 -4.63 -9.30
C ASN A 61 -16.72 -3.97 -9.57
N ALA A 62 -17.62 -4.67 -10.24
CA ALA A 62 -18.96 -4.20 -10.53
C ALA A 62 -20.04 -4.71 -9.55
N TRP A 63 -19.67 -5.54 -8.59
CA TRP A 63 -20.59 -6.18 -7.62
C TRP A 63 -20.66 -5.50 -6.26
N SER A 64 -19.79 -4.54 -5.98
CA SER A 64 -19.72 -3.91 -4.66
C SER A 64 -19.56 -2.40 -4.75
N ALA A 65 -20.40 -1.68 -4.04
CA ALA A 65 -20.29 -0.24 -3.84
C ALA A 65 -19.05 0.18 -3.02
N TYR A 66 -18.50 -0.71 -2.19
CA TYR A 66 -17.36 -0.35 -1.32
C TYR A 66 -16.11 0.05 -2.11
N GLY A 67 -15.77 -0.68 -3.15
CA GLY A 67 -14.62 -0.35 -3.98
C GLY A 67 -14.90 0.77 -4.99
N ASN A 68 -16.12 0.81 -5.55
CA ASN A 68 -16.51 1.78 -6.57
C ASN A 68 -16.92 3.13 -5.99
N ASP A 69 -17.87 3.15 -5.03
CA ASP A 69 -18.44 4.39 -4.48
C ASP A 69 -17.53 5.01 -3.41
N ALA A 70 -16.75 4.21 -2.73
CA ALA A 70 -15.79 4.62 -1.70
C ALA A 70 -14.36 4.23 -2.09
N CYS A 71 -13.94 4.64 -3.28
CA CYS A 71 -12.62 4.31 -3.83
C CYS A 71 -11.48 4.56 -2.84
N ARG A 72 -10.60 3.58 -2.71
CA ARG A 72 -9.37 3.71 -1.92
C ARG A 72 -8.32 4.42 -2.77
N CYS A 73 -8.01 5.65 -2.41
CA CYS A 73 -7.04 6.47 -3.14
C CYS A 73 -5.74 6.60 -2.34
N ILE A 74 -4.62 6.64 -3.04
CA ILE A 74 -3.35 7.04 -2.41
C ILE A 74 -3.39 8.53 -2.07
N ASN A 75 -2.68 8.93 -1.01
CA ASN A 75 -2.49 10.33 -0.68
C ASN A 75 -1.72 11.05 -1.82
N SER A 76 -2.19 12.21 -2.27
CA SER A 76 -1.61 12.92 -3.41
C SER A 76 -0.13 13.29 -3.22
N ASN A 77 0.29 13.67 -2.00
CA ASN A 77 1.72 13.93 -1.75
C ASN A 77 2.55 12.65 -1.85
N LEU A 78 2.05 11.53 -1.36
CA LEU A 78 2.76 10.26 -1.49
C LEU A 78 2.86 9.84 -2.97
N TYR A 79 1.79 9.98 -3.74
CA TYR A 79 1.80 9.70 -5.18
C TYR A 79 2.81 10.58 -5.92
N ASN A 80 2.81 11.88 -5.65
CA ASN A 80 3.71 12.85 -6.29
C ASN A 80 5.19 12.68 -5.90
N SER A 81 5.48 11.94 -4.82
CA SER A 81 6.85 11.59 -4.44
C SER A 81 7.39 10.34 -5.15
N ILE A 82 6.57 9.63 -5.91
CA ILE A 82 6.99 8.43 -6.66
C ILE A 82 7.71 8.89 -7.93
N ASP A 83 8.93 8.40 -8.16
CA ASP A 83 9.70 8.66 -9.40
C ASP A 83 8.87 8.25 -10.62
N LEU A 84 8.92 9.04 -11.69
CA LEU A 84 8.17 8.75 -12.92
C LEU A 84 8.60 7.43 -13.60
N ARG A 85 9.81 6.96 -13.33
CA ARG A 85 10.35 5.68 -13.82
C ARG A 85 9.99 4.50 -12.92
N ASP A 86 9.40 4.76 -11.76
CA ASP A 86 8.97 3.73 -10.82
C ASP A 86 7.63 3.14 -11.28
N PHE A 87 7.63 1.92 -11.75
CA PHE A 87 6.42 1.29 -12.28
C PHE A 87 5.32 1.11 -11.21
N ARG A 88 5.65 1.13 -9.91
CA ARG A 88 4.66 1.08 -8.84
C ARG A 88 3.69 2.27 -8.90
N ARG A 89 4.12 3.40 -9.50
CA ARG A 89 3.25 4.55 -9.77
C ARG A 89 1.99 4.16 -10.54
N HIS A 90 2.06 3.15 -11.40
CA HIS A 90 0.94 2.63 -12.17
C HIS A 90 -0.13 1.90 -11.35
N SER A 91 0.11 1.70 -10.05
CA SER A 91 -0.89 1.14 -9.13
C SER A 91 -2.04 2.10 -8.80
N TRP A 92 -1.94 3.36 -9.22
CA TRP A 92 -2.94 4.39 -8.97
C TRP A 92 -3.18 5.22 -10.22
N LEU A 93 -4.42 5.66 -10.39
CA LEU A 93 -4.83 6.45 -11.56
C LEU A 93 -4.20 7.84 -11.52
N ASP A 94 -3.36 8.13 -12.49
CA ASP A 94 -2.70 9.42 -12.64
C ASP A 94 -3.75 10.53 -12.92
N PRO A 95 -3.70 11.68 -12.23
CA PRO A 95 -4.61 12.79 -12.51
C PRO A 95 -4.50 13.33 -13.93
N ASP A 96 -3.32 13.21 -14.56
CA ASP A 96 -3.08 13.69 -15.92
C ASP A 96 -3.58 12.74 -17.02
N ARG A 97 -4.05 11.53 -16.68
CA ARG A 97 -4.55 10.54 -17.65
C ARG A 97 -5.71 11.03 -18.52
N LYS A 98 -6.41 12.08 -18.07
CA LYS A 98 -7.54 12.68 -18.78
C LYS A 98 -7.13 13.80 -19.73
N ASP A 99 -5.90 14.26 -19.65
CA ASP A 99 -5.36 15.34 -20.46
C ASP A 99 -4.73 14.77 -21.73
N PRO A 100 -5.34 15.02 -22.93
CA PRO A 100 -4.81 14.48 -24.19
C PRO A 100 -3.47 15.07 -24.60
N GLU A 101 -3.05 16.20 -23.99
CA GLU A 101 -1.78 16.85 -24.28
C GLU A 101 -0.64 16.31 -23.41
N LYS A 102 -0.96 15.49 -22.39
CA LYS A 102 0.02 14.89 -21.49
C LYS A 102 0.21 13.41 -21.80
N GLU A 103 1.47 13.00 -21.81
CA GLU A 103 1.81 11.61 -21.83
C GLU A 103 1.42 10.95 -20.50
N SER A 104 0.54 9.96 -20.55
CA SER A 104 0.13 9.19 -19.37
C SER A 104 0.28 7.70 -19.63
N TYR A 105 0.38 6.93 -18.53
CA TYR A 105 0.43 5.49 -18.60
C TYR A 105 -0.85 4.92 -19.22
N ASP A 106 -0.69 3.94 -20.11
CA ASP A 106 -1.80 3.22 -20.73
C ASP A 106 -2.33 2.15 -19.76
N TYR A 107 -3.28 2.54 -18.92
CA TYR A 107 -3.86 1.64 -17.92
C TYR A 107 -4.61 0.49 -18.60
N LYS A 108 -4.16 -0.74 -18.31
CA LYS A 108 -4.86 -1.95 -18.74
C LYS A 108 -6.04 -2.20 -17.78
N SER A 109 -7.18 -2.58 -18.32
CA SER A 109 -8.36 -2.97 -17.57
C SER A 109 -8.78 -4.39 -17.88
N CYS A 110 -9.44 -5.05 -16.93
CA CYS A 110 -10.16 -6.29 -17.21
C CYS A 110 -11.51 -6.05 -17.90
N ARG A 111 -11.97 -4.80 -18.02
CA ARG A 111 -13.16 -4.41 -18.78
C ARG A 111 -12.82 -4.21 -20.26
N LYS A 112 -13.80 -4.46 -21.15
CA LYS A 112 -13.61 -4.28 -22.59
C LYS A 112 -13.39 -2.82 -23.00
N GLU A 113 -14.05 -1.90 -22.30
CA GLU A 113 -14.05 -0.45 -22.55
C GLU A 113 -12.71 0.19 -22.12
N GLY A 114 -11.92 -0.54 -21.32
CA GLY A 114 -10.55 -0.13 -21.01
C GLY A 114 -10.42 1.28 -20.42
N LYS A 115 -9.76 2.16 -21.16
CA LYS A 115 -9.40 3.51 -20.71
C LYS A 115 -10.57 4.40 -20.31
N GLU A 116 -11.69 4.29 -20.99
CA GLU A 116 -12.86 5.16 -20.74
C GLU A 116 -13.39 4.96 -19.32
N TYR A 117 -13.46 3.73 -18.87
CA TYR A 117 -13.88 3.43 -17.51
C TYR A 117 -12.99 4.11 -16.45
N PHE A 118 -11.67 4.06 -16.62
CA PHE A 118 -10.76 4.69 -15.68
C PHE A 118 -10.88 6.22 -15.65
N ASN A 119 -11.36 6.85 -16.71
CA ASN A 119 -11.60 8.29 -16.74
C ASN A 119 -12.77 8.72 -15.85
N GLU A 120 -13.69 7.82 -15.54
CA GLU A 120 -14.84 8.08 -14.65
C GLU A 120 -14.47 7.96 -13.17
N LEU A 121 -13.39 7.24 -12.85
CA LEU A 121 -12.93 7.05 -11.48
C LEU A 121 -12.17 8.26 -10.94
N PRO A 122 -12.14 8.44 -9.62
CA PRO A 122 -11.37 9.52 -8.99
C PRO A 122 -9.88 9.43 -9.32
N ASP A 123 -9.21 10.58 -9.37
CA ASP A 123 -7.77 10.65 -9.42
C ASP A 123 -7.16 9.96 -8.21
N TYR A 124 -6.00 9.32 -8.39
CA TYR A 124 -5.30 8.54 -7.36
C TYR A 124 -6.03 7.27 -6.90
N ALA A 125 -7.14 6.86 -7.55
CA ALA A 125 -7.83 5.62 -7.23
C ALA A 125 -6.92 4.41 -7.43
N ASN A 126 -7.03 3.43 -6.53
CA ASN A 126 -6.20 2.25 -6.51
C ASN A 126 -6.62 1.21 -7.56
N ILE A 127 -5.66 0.75 -8.34
CA ILE A 127 -5.75 -0.40 -9.22
C ILE A 127 -4.67 -1.45 -8.95
N LYS A 128 -4.00 -1.38 -7.80
CA LYS A 128 -3.06 -2.42 -7.33
C LYS A 128 -3.78 -3.73 -7.02
N PHE A 129 -4.93 -3.64 -6.34
CA PHE A 129 -5.75 -4.79 -5.99
C PHE A 129 -6.90 -4.91 -6.98
N ARG A 130 -6.87 -5.97 -7.77
CA ARG A 130 -7.80 -6.18 -8.89
C ARG A 130 -8.63 -7.45 -8.69
N PRO A 131 -9.78 -7.59 -9.38
CA PRO A 131 -10.53 -8.84 -9.36
C PRO A 131 -9.70 -10.01 -9.87
N ALA A 132 -9.78 -11.16 -9.19
CA ALA A 132 -9.08 -12.36 -9.65
C ALA A 132 -9.53 -12.73 -11.07
N GLN A 133 -8.56 -13.17 -11.88
CA GLN A 133 -8.79 -13.60 -13.27
C GLN A 133 -9.45 -12.52 -14.16
N GLY A 134 -9.40 -11.25 -13.77
CA GLY A 134 -10.09 -10.18 -14.46
C GLY A 134 -11.63 -10.25 -14.39
N ALA A 135 -12.19 -11.02 -13.47
CA ALA A 135 -13.63 -11.28 -13.36
C ALA A 135 -14.33 -10.15 -12.59
N TYR A 136 -14.40 -8.96 -13.15
CA TYR A 136 -14.94 -7.78 -12.49
C TYR A 136 -16.49 -7.80 -12.31
N GLU A 137 -17.20 -8.63 -13.07
CA GLU A 137 -18.66 -8.79 -12.97
C GLU A 137 -19.08 -9.98 -12.11
N ASP A 138 -18.21 -10.96 -11.91
CA ASP A 138 -18.50 -12.17 -11.15
C ASP A 138 -17.78 -12.15 -9.79
N PHE A 139 -18.54 -11.86 -8.72
CA PHE A 139 -17.98 -11.82 -7.37
C PHE A 139 -17.45 -13.18 -6.86
N LYS A 140 -17.97 -14.31 -7.37
CA LYS A 140 -17.53 -15.63 -6.96
C LYS A 140 -16.10 -15.92 -7.42
N VAL A 141 -15.75 -15.44 -8.60
CA VAL A 141 -14.41 -15.55 -9.16
C VAL A 141 -13.57 -14.35 -8.74
N GLY A 142 -13.98 -13.14 -9.14
CA GLY A 142 -13.19 -11.92 -8.93
C GLY A 142 -12.98 -11.56 -7.47
N GLY A 143 -13.94 -11.87 -6.60
CA GLY A 143 -13.83 -11.64 -5.16
C GLY A 143 -12.86 -12.58 -4.45
N ALA A 144 -12.49 -13.69 -5.07
CA ALA A 144 -11.56 -14.70 -4.54
C ALA A 144 -10.08 -14.40 -4.90
N ALA A 145 -9.71 -13.14 -5.02
CA ALA A 145 -8.32 -12.76 -5.17
C ALA A 145 -7.51 -13.14 -3.92
N ASP A 146 -6.32 -13.65 -4.15
CA ASP A 146 -5.43 -14.12 -3.09
C ASP A 146 -4.86 -12.95 -2.27
N HIS A 147 -4.41 -13.22 -1.04
CA HIS A 147 -3.89 -12.20 -0.13
C HIS A 147 -2.45 -12.48 0.27
N PRO A 148 -1.50 -11.59 -0.05
CA PRO A 148 -0.15 -11.64 0.51
C PRO A 148 -0.17 -11.24 1.98
N TYR A 149 0.44 -12.06 2.84
CA TYR A 149 0.73 -11.71 4.22
C TYR A 149 2.19 -11.37 4.44
N MET A 150 3.08 -12.00 3.67
CA MET A 150 4.52 -11.74 3.73
C MET A 150 5.11 -11.92 2.33
N ARG A 151 5.70 -10.87 1.80
CA ARG A 151 6.41 -10.87 0.52
C ARG A 151 7.92 -10.75 0.74
N VAL A 152 8.70 -11.32 -0.16
CA VAL A 152 10.16 -11.28 -0.07
C VAL A 152 10.70 -9.85 -0.09
N GLU A 153 10.01 -8.93 -0.73
CA GLU A 153 10.37 -7.51 -0.74
C GLU A 153 10.47 -6.93 0.67
N GLU A 154 9.60 -7.34 1.60
CA GLU A 154 9.68 -6.89 2.99
C GLU A 154 11.02 -7.28 3.63
N MET A 155 11.54 -8.45 3.30
CA MET A 155 12.82 -8.91 3.82
C MET A 155 13.99 -8.04 3.31
N TYR A 156 13.94 -7.57 2.07
CA TYR A 156 14.94 -6.62 1.55
C TYR A 156 14.91 -5.28 2.31
N PHE A 157 13.73 -4.75 2.58
CA PHE A 157 13.60 -3.52 3.35
C PHE A 157 14.05 -3.68 4.81
N ILE A 158 13.69 -4.80 5.46
CA ILE A 158 14.15 -5.10 6.83
C ILE A 158 15.66 -5.23 6.87
N GLU A 159 16.28 -5.89 5.89
CA GLU A 159 17.73 -6.02 5.82
C GLU A 159 18.42 -4.66 5.65
N ALA A 160 17.94 -3.83 4.72
CA ALA A 160 18.48 -2.50 4.48
C ALA A 160 18.42 -1.61 5.74
N GLU A 161 17.27 -1.61 6.43
CA GLU A 161 17.11 -0.88 7.69
C GLU A 161 18.06 -1.38 8.79
N ALA A 162 18.07 -2.68 9.02
CA ALA A 162 18.96 -3.27 10.04
C ALA A 162 20.44 -3.00 9.75
N LYS A 163 20.84 -3.09 8.48
CA LYS A 163 22.21 -2.79 8.06
C LYS A 163 22.56 -1.32 8.22
N ALA A 164 21.63 -0.41 8.00
CA ALA A 164 21.87 1.02 8.22
C ALA A 164 22.20 1.35 9.69
N HIS A 165 21.63 0.62 10.65
CA HIS A 165 21.96 0.76 12.07
C HIS A 165 23.37 0.23 12.43
N GLU A 166 23.90 -0.74 11.65
CA GLU A 166 25.27 -1.24 11.81
C GLU A 166 26.25 -0.39 11.01
N ASN A 167 25.91 -0.08 9.76
CA ASN A 167 26.68 0.69 8.80
C ASN A 167 25.74 1.39 7.83
N LEU A 168 25.55 2.68 7.95
CA LEU A 168 24.63 3.47 7.16
C LEU A 168 24.91 3.36 5.65
N GLY A 169 26.18 3.36 5.24
CA GLY A 169 26.55 3.21 3.83
C GLY A 169 26.10 1.88 3.24
N GLU A 170 26.13 0.81 4.02
CA GLU A 170 25.64 -0.51 3.58
C GLU A 170 24.11 -0.55 3.47
N GLY A 171 23.39 0.07 4.40
CA GLY A 171 21.92 0.22 4.27
C GLY A 171 21.52 0.97 3.01
N ILE A 172 22.17 2.09 2.73
CA ILE A 172 21.98 2.90 1.51
C ILE A 172 22.26 2.05 0.26
N ARG A 173 23.37 1.32 0.23
CA ARG A 173 23.74 0.44 -0.88
C ARG A 173 22.66 -0.60 -1.16
N LEU A 174 22.16 -1.26 -0.12
CA LEU A 174 21.11 -2.29 -0.26
C LEU A 174 19.79 -1.73 -0.77
N LEU A 175 19.37 -0.56 -0.28
CA LEU A 175 18.15 0.08 -0.79
C LEU A 175 18.32 0.51 -2.26
N ASN A 176 19.45 1.13 -2.61
CA ASN A 176 19.76 1.50 -3.99
C ASN A 176 19.75 0.27 -4.92
N GLU A 177 20.34 -0.84 -4.51
CA GLU A 177 20.34 -2.08 -5.27
C GLU A 177 18.92 -2.62 -5.48
N PHE A 178 18.11 -2.68 -4.42
CA PHE A 178 16.74 -3.15 -4.52
C PHE A 178 15.93 -2.28 -5.49
N MET A 179 15.98 -0.97 -5.33
CA MET A 179 15.22 -0.04 -6.15
C MET A 179 15.63 -0.10 -7.62
N ASN A 180 16.92 -0.12 -7.90
CA ASN A 180 17.44 -0.15 -9.27
C ASN A 180 17.20 -1.50 -9.97
N ASN A 181 17.22 -2.60 -9.25
CA ASN A 181 17.04 -3.92 -9.84
C ASN A 181 15.56 -4.29 -10.02
N TYR A 182 14.67 -3.75 -9.19
CA TYR A 182 13.31 -4.26 -9.12
C TYR A 182 12.20 -3.20 -9.25
N ARG A 183 12.48 -1.90 -9.18
CA ARG A 183 11.41 -0.88 -9.16
C ARG A 183 11.56 0.23 -10.18
N ILE A 184 12.78 0.68 -10.43
CA ILE A 184 13.04 1.81 -11.33
C ILE A 184 13.42 1.30 -12.73
N VAL A 185 12.57 1.58 -13.69
CA VAL A 185 12.83 1.22 -15.11
C VAL A 185 14.04 2.01 -15.59
N GLY A 186 15.06 1.26 -16.06
CA GLY A 186 16.32 1.85 -16.50
C GLY A 186 17.27 2.26 -15.37
N GLY A 187 16.91 2.02 -14.11
CA GLY A 187 17.76 2.33 -12.95
C GLY A 187 17.90 3.83 -12.66
N GLY A 188 18.92 4.20 -11.90
CA GLY A 188 19.25 5.59 -11.58
C GLY A 188 18.57 6.11 -10.30
N TYR A 189 18.04 5.23 -9.46
CA TYR A 189 17.67 5.59 -8.09
C TYR A 189 18.93 5.70 -7.23
N ASP A 190 19.01 6.77 -6.47
CA ASP A 190 20.13 7.01 -5.55
C ASP A 190 19.65 7.79 -4.32
N CYS A 191 19.76 7.15 -3.16
CA CYS A 191 19.48 7.77 -1.86
C CYS A 191 20.74 8.09 -1.05
N THR A 192 21.90 8.24 -1.70
CA THR A 192 23.18 8.57 -1.05
C THR A 192 23.12 9.91 -0.31
N ASN A 193 22.30 10.85 -0.77
CA ASN A 193 22.03 12.12 -0.09
C ASN A 193 21.41 11.98 1.30
N MET A 194 20.86 10.78 1.64
CA MET A 194 20.33 10.46 2.98
C MET A 194 21.41 9.98 3.96
N SER A 195 22.67 10.03 3.58
CA SER A 195 23.82 9.57 4.39
C SER A 195 24.15 10.42 5.61
N SER A 196 23.44 11.50 5.86
CA SER A 196 23.68 12.39 7.00
C SER A 196 23.30 11.76 8.36
N SER A 197 22.33 10.86 8.38
CA SER A 197 21.94 10.13 9.58
C SER A 197 21.15 8.87 9.26
N VAL A 198 21.13 7.92 10.19
CA VAL A 198 20.23 6.73 10.12
C VAL A 198 18.77 7.16 10.08
N GLU A 199 18.38 8.23 10.78
CA GLU A 199 17.02 8.75 10.77
C GLU A 199 16.60 9.22 9.38
N ASN A 200 17.43 9.99 8.67
CA ASN A 200 17.15 10.44 7.32
C ASN A 200 17.02 9.28 6.34
N PHE A 201 17.91 8.29 6.45
CA PHE A 201 17.81 7.08 5.66
C PHE A 201 16.52 6.30 5.99
N THR A 202 16.16 6.16 7.26
CA THR A 202 14.93 5.48 7.70
C THR A 202 13.68 6.19 7.16
N ASN A 203 13.68 7.52 7.09
CA ASN A 203 12.58 8.27 6.48
C ASN A 203 12.44 7.98 4.98
N GLU A 204 13.54 7.90 4.23
CA GLU A 204 13.53 7.50 2.82
C GLU A 204 13.08 6.04 2.66
N LEU A 205 13.62 5.13 3.44
CA LEU A 205 13.21 3.72 3.44
C LEU A 205 11.70 3.58 3.75
N MET A 206 11.18 4.36 4.69
CA MET A 206 9.75 4.38 5.01
C MET A 206 8.90 4.99 3.89
N LEU A 207 9.42 5.97 3.15
CA LEU A 207 8.76 6.45 1.94
C LEU A 207 8.59 5.30 0.94
N GLN A 208 9.65 4.56 0.68
CA GLN A 208 9.62 3.43 -0.23
C GLN A 208 8.72 2.28 0.27
N LYS A 209 8.72 1.97 1.57
CA LYS A 209 7.80 0.99 2.18
C LYS A 209 6.34 1.41 2.06
N ARG A 210 6.01 2.68 2.24
CA ARG A 210 4.64 3.19 2.11
C ARG A 210 4.12 3.07 0.67
N ILE A 211 4.98 3.18 -0.32
CA ILE A 211 4.65 2.95 -1.74
C ILE A 211 4.49 1.45 -1.99
N GLU A 212 5.49 0.67 -1.59
CA GLU A 212 5.58 -0.77 -1.84
C GLU A 212 4.40 -1.55 -1.23
N PHE A 213 4.15 -1.32 0.05
CA PHE A 213 3.18 -2.08 0.85
C PHE A 213 1.86 -1.33 1.05
N TRP A 214 1.55 -0.38 0.18
CA TRP A 214 0.28 0.33 0.25
C TRP A 214 -0.90 -0.64 0.20
N GLY A 215 -1.81 -0.53 1.17
CA GLY A 215 -3.01 -1.36 1.27
C GLY A 215 -2.79 -2.78 1.82
N GLU A 216 -1.55 -3.19 2.10
CA GLU A 216 -1.23 -4.53 2.63
C GLU A 216 -1.29 -4.63 4.17
N GLY A 217 -1.51 -3.51 4.87
CA GLY A 217 -1.74 -3.48 6.31
C GLY A 217 -0.48 -3.40 7.19
N ILE A 218 0.71 -3.68 6.67
CA ILE A 218 1.94 -3.80 7.46
C ILE A 218 2.60 -2.46 7.81
N VAL A 219 2.48 -1.45 6.96
CA VAL A 219 3.16 -0.14 7.12
C VAL A 219 2.77 0.57 8.41
N MET A 220 1.54 0.37 8.90
CA MET A 220 1.08 0.97 10.15
C MET A 220 1.93 0.55 11.35
N PHE A 221 2.43 -0.68 11.39
CA PHE A 221 3.29 -1.16 12.47
C PHE A 221 4.64 -0.45 12.47
N ASP A 222 5.23 -0.22 11.29
CA ASP A 222 6.46 0.55 11.16
C ASP A 222 6.26 2.02 11.57
N MET A 223 5.20 2.66 11.11
CA MET A 223 4.87 4.03 11.50
C MET A 223 4.66 4.16 13.01
N LYS A 224 4.07 3.14 13.65
CA LYS A 224 3.90 3.11 15.13
C LYS A 224 5.23 2.96 15.86
N ARG A 225 6.10 2.03 15.46
CA ARG A 225 7.38 1.81 16.14
C ARG A 225 8.35 2.97 15.99
N LEU A 226 8.26 3.70 14.85
CA LEU A 226 9.11 4.85 14.53
C LEU A 226 8.52 6.19 14.98
N ASP A 227 7.40 6.18 15.70
CA ASP A 227 6.68 7.38 16.14
C ASP A 227 6.38 8.40 15.02
N MET A 228 6.06 7.91 13.84
CA MET A 228 5.88 8.74 12.65
C MET A 228 4.55 9.51 12.68
N SER A 229 4.61 10.77 12.22
CA SER A 229 3.44 11.64 12.08
C SER A 229 2.54 11.24 10.92
N THR A 230 1.25 11.50 11.07
CA THR A 230 0.27 11.45 9.97
C THR A 230 0.10 12.85 9.39
N ARG A 231 0.13 12.99 8.07
CA ARG A 231 -0.10 14.24 7.35
C ARG A 231 -1.13 14.01 6.23
N ARG A 232 -2.40 14.29 6.54
CA ARG A 232 -3.52 14.19 5.58
C ARG A 232 -4.13 15.54 5.23
N GLY A 233 -3.94 16.56 6.07
CA GLY A 233 -4.39 17.93 5.87
C GLY A 233 -3.25 18.80 5.36
N TYR A 234 -3.34 19.29 4.11
CA TYR A 234 -2.42 20.21 3.46
C TYR A 234 -3.10 20.83 2.23
N VAL A 235 -2.55 21.91 1.69
CA VAL A 235 -3.10 22.56 0.48
C VAL A 235 -2.98 21.58 -0.71
N GLY A 236 -4.09 21.33 -1.42
CA GLY A 236 -4.13 20.39 -2.54
C GLY A 236 -4.30 18.91 -2.15
N THR A 237 -4.62 18.63 -0.87
CA THR A 237 -4.89 17.25 -0.43
C THR A 237 -6.13 16.67 -1.11
N ASN A 238 -6.05 15.40 -1.48
CA ASN A 238 -7.20 14.62 -1.95
C ASN A 238 -7.98 13.92 -0.81
N SER A 239 -7.58 14.14 0.45
CA SER A 239 -8.32 13.59 1.60
C SER A 239 -9.62 14.36 1.85
N PRO A 240 -10.76 13.66 2.09
CA PRO A 240 -12.02 14.31 2.50
C PRO A 240 -11.82 15.14 3.77
N ALA A 241 -12.55 16.25 3.89
CA ALA A 241 -12.36 17.24 4.97
C ALA A 241 -12.35 16.62 6.38
N SER A 242 -13.27 15.71 6.67
CA SER A 242 -13.38 15.02 7.97
C SER A 242 -12.19 14.10 8.30
N TYR A 243 -11.39 13.73 7.30
CA TYR A 243 -10.25 12.81 7.46
C TYR A 243 -8.90 13.50 7.28
N ARG A 244 -8.85 14.84 7.20
CA ARG A 244 -7.60 15.63 7.10
C ARG A 244 -6.89 15.72 8.45
N LEU A 245 -6.62 14.58 9.05
CA LEU A 245 -6.04 14.47 10.39
C LEU A 245 -4.52 14.57 10.31
N ASN A 246 -3.94 15.53 11.02
CA ASN A 246 -2.50 15.68 11.19
C ASN A 246 -2.11 15.37 12.63
N THR A 247 -1.01 14.67 12.83
CA THR A 247 -0.49 14.34 14.16
C THR A 247 0.98 14.73 14.27
N GLU A 248 1.40 15.04 15.47
CA GLU A 248 2.82 15.11 15.83
C GLU A 248 3.18 13.76 16.48
N GLY A 249 4.04 13.00 15.79
CA GLY A 249 4.34 11.62 16.16
C GLY A 249 3.17 10.65 15.89
N ARG A 250 3.23 9.52 16.56
CA ARG A 250 2.29 8.41 16.40
C ARG A 250 0.83 8.83 16.65
N ALA A 251 -0.03 8.53 15.67
CA ALA A 251 -1.43 8.85 15.80
C ALA A 251 -2.09 8.12 16.99
N PRO A 252 -2.77 8.84 17.89
CA PRO A 252 -3.38 8.24 19.08
C PRO A 252 -4.46 7.21 18.71
N TYR A 253 -5.15 7.38 17.59
CA TYR A 253 -6.18 6.46 17.09
C TYR A 253 -5.63 5.16 16.47
N TRP A 254 -4.32 4.96 16.45
CA TRP A 254 -3.72 3.66 16.07
C TRP A 254 -3.70 2.65 17.21
N ASN A 255 -4.06 3.05 18.43
CA ASN A 255 -4.32 2.13 19.53
C ASN A 255 -5.82 1.90 19.62
N PHE A 256 -6.23 0.64 19.48
CA PHE A 256 -7.64 0.30 19.65
C PHE A 256 -8.08 0.53 21.11
N VAL A 257 -9.28 1.06 21.25
CA VAL A 257 -9.96 1.14 22.54
C VAL A 257 -10.89 -0.07 22.71
N ILE A 258 -11.04 -0.54 23.94
CA ILE A 258 -12.03 -1.57 24.26
C ILE A 258 -13.42 -0.96 24.05
N SER A 259 -14.30 -1.67 23.38
CA SER A 259 -15.62 -1.15 23.02
C SER A 259 -16.44 -0.74 24.26
N ARG A 260 -17.30 0.27 24.06
CA ARG A 260 -18.17 0.75 25.12
C ARG A 260 -19.08 -0.35 25.69
N GLY A 261 -19.58 -1.25 24.84
CA GLY A 261 -20.40 -2.37 25.27
C GLY A 261 -19.66 -3.28 26.24
N GLU A 262 -18.38 -3.56 26.01
CA GLU A 262 -17.58 -4.37 26.91
C GLU A 262 -17.29 -3.65 28.23
N THR A 263 -16.89 -2.38 28.19
CA THR A 263 -16.57 -1.62 29.39
C THR A 263 -17.80 -1.35 30.28
N GLN A 264 -19.00 -1.30 29.72
CA GLN A 264 -20.26 -1.18 30.49
C GLN A 264 -20.63 -2.48 31.19
N ASN A 265 -20.32 -3.63 30.61
CA ASN A 265 -20.64 -4.93 31.21
C ASN A 265 -19.52 -5.46 32.13
N ASN A 266 -18.28 -4.97 31.95
CA ASN A 266 -17.11 -5.33 32.74
C ASN A 266 -16.38 -4.07 33.24
N PRO A 267 -16.78 -3.48 34.38
CA PRO A 267 -16.19 -2.23 34.89
C PRO A 267 -14.70 -2.32 35.21
N VAL A 268 -14.19 -3.52 35.52
CA VAL A 268 -12.75 -3.72 35.80
C VAL A 268 -11.89 -3.41 34.61
N ILE A 269 -12.36 -3.72 33.41
CA ILE A 269 -11.63 -3.49 32.15
C ILE A 269 -11.58 -1.99 31.77
N ALA A 270 -12.53 -1.19 32.23
CA ALA A 270 -12.62 0.23 31.93
C ALA A 270 -11.36 1.00 32.37
N THR A 271 -10.72 0.59 33.45
CA THR A 271 -9.50 1.22 34.01
C THR A 271 -8.24 0.85 33.19
N GLN A 272 -8.32 -0.15 32.34
CA GLN A 272 -7.21 -0.64 31.51
C GLN A 272 -7.37 -0.23 30.03
N ASN A 273 -8.43 0.51 29.71
CA ASN A 273 -8.69 0.95 28.35
C ASN A 273 -7.68 2.02 27.90
N ASN A 274 -7.35 2.03 26.61
CA ASN A 274 -6.62 3.14 26.01
C ASN A 274 -7.47 4.42 26.07
N PRO A 275 -6.85 5.61 26.18
CA PRO A 275 -7.58 6.87 26.08
C PRO A 275 -8.37 6.96 24.77
N ASP A 276 -9.58 7.49 24.83
CA ASP A 276 -10.37 7.79 23.64
C ASP A 276 -9.71 8.94 22.84
N PRO A 277 -9.24 8.69 21.61
CA PRO A 277 -8.54 9.69 20.82
C PRO A 277 -9.46 10.65 20.06
N SER A 278 -10.78 10.46 20.10
CA SER A 278 -11.72 11.15 19.20
C SER A 278 -11.73 12.68 19.36
N GLN A 279 -11.29 13.19 20.51
CA GLN A 279 -11.26 14.63 20.80
C GLN A 279 -9.85 15.24 20.68
N THR A 280 -8.81 14.42 20.48
CA THR A 280 -7.41 14.88 20.54
C THR A 280 -6.85 15.34 19.21
N VAL A 281 -7.39 14.83 18.09
CA VAL A 281 -6.97 15.19 16.75
C VAL A 281 -8.16 15.74 15.98
N LYS A 282 -8.07 17.01 15.56
CA LYS A 282 -9.12 17.67 14.78
C LYS A 282 -8.73 17.72 13.32
N PRO A 283 -9.70 17.69 12.38
CA PRO A 283 -9.43 17.88 10.96
C PRO A 283 -8.79 19.26 10.71
N TRP A 284 -7.81 19.27 9.81
CA TRP A 284 -7.20 20.48 9.31
C TRP A 284 -8.20 21.25 8.42
N ASN A 285 -8.34 22.54 8.63
CA ASN A 285 -9.35 23.37 7.98
C ASN A 285 -8.78 24.35 6.92
N GLY A 286 -7.49 24.27 6.59
CA GLY A 286 -6.84 25.12 5.62
C GLY A 286 -6.06 26.25 6.21
#